data_d1e8a6e0607bf931fc5ca56fbcc97ea6
#
_entry.id   d1e8a6e0607bf931fc5ca56fbcc97ea6
#
_cell.length_a   1.000
_cell.length_b   1.000
_cell.length_c   1.000
_cell.angle_alpha   90.00
_cell.angle_beta   90.00
_cell.angle_gamma   90.00
#
_symmetry.space_group_name_H-M   'P 1'
#
loop_
_entity.id
_entity.type
_entity.pdbx_description
1 polymer ?
#
loop_
_entity_poly.entity_id
_entity_poly.type
_entity_poly.pdbx_seq_one_letter_code
_entity_poly.pdbx_strand_id
1 'polypeptide(L)'
;MIIKILFVHFAHRQNYLYNADNSNSRCMETQSTSTLTQSQAIASQSSKQVRIAYFIMVHHKPTVFKEMFQKIYTRDQFYLIHIDRKAKAELIEEIQVYLIQFPNVYILESVNIVSGGFSMIQAELNAMEYLLNVSIEWEYFINLSGEDSPLKSQNIIRQFLTNNKGRNFLFYYDQKFHRPDTLQRIQNHFTELTHKISSSIYKREFMKGVTPYIGGKWLIFTRETCIFLTNNKRVMDFEDYYLHTFLPSESFFQTVLMNTTFCDIIVNDDKRAIIENTFFKKDLYIDNLIKTLKSGNHLFIRKISRTTNQNLLNYINENYLLPLPEIDEIERELKRNDRQDN
;
A
#
# COMPACT_ATOMS: atom_id res chain seq x y z
N MET A 1 8.24 10.84 -31.01
CA MET A 1 7.22 10.17 -30.17
C MET A 1 7.16 10.95 -28.87
N ILE A 2 6.13 11.76 -28.72
CA ILE A 2 6.01 12.79 -27.66
C ILE A 2 5.63 12.07 -26.36
N ILE A 3 6.46 12.24 -25.32
CA ILE A 3 6.11 11.85 -23.95
C ILE A 3 4.80 12.56 -23.63
N LYS A 4 3.75 11.81 -23.27
CA LYS A 4 2.54 12.40 -22.69
C LYS A 4 2.84 12.83 -21.25
N ILE A 5 3.57 13.93 -21.09
CA ILE A 5 3.57 14.69 -19.86
C ILE A 5 2.29 15.53 -19.94
N LEU A 6 1.21 14.97 -19.45
CA LEU A 6 -0.03 15.72 -19.25
C LEU A 6 0.12 16.49 -17.93
N PHE A 7 0.42 17.78 -18.05
CA PHE A 7 0.29 18.72 -16.95
C PHE A 7 -1.20 18.83 -16.59
N VAL A 8 -1.64 18.10 -15.60
CA VAL A 8 -2.94 18.34 -14.99
C VAL A 8 -2.74 19.35 -13.86
N HIS A 9 -3.13 20.58 -14.09
CA HIS A 9 -3.29 21.58 -13.05
C HIS A 9 -4.41 21.10 -12.13
N PHE A 10 -4.05 20.64 -10.91
CA PHE A 10 -5.01 20.39 -9.86
C PHE A 10 -5.53 21.74 -9.33
N ALA A 11 -6.65 22.19 -9.88
CA ALA A 11 -7.47 23.18 -9.20
C ALA A 11 -8.05 22.52 -7.95
N HIS A 12 -8.02 23.23 -6.83
CA HIS A 12 -8.66 22.83 -5.58
C HIS A 12 -9.98 22.09 -5.84
N ARG A 13 -10.18 20.95 -5.14
CA ARG A 13 -11.42 20.17 -5.10
C ARG A 13 -12.59 21.02 -4.58
N GLN A 14 -13.05 21.98 -5.36
CA GLN A 14 -14.32 22.66 -5.14
C GLN A 14 -15.18 22.45 -6.38
N ASN A 15 -16.34 21.83 -6.17
CA ASN A 15 -17.44 21.55 -7.09
C ASN A 15 -17.42 20.16 -7.78
N TYR A 16 -18.01 19.20 -7.10
CA TYR A 16 -19.00 18.30 -7.74
C TYR A 16 -19.96 17.79 -6.66
N LEU A 17 -21.15 18.34 -6.64
CA LEU A 17 -22.31 17.83 -5.90
C LEU A 17 -22.94 16.68 -6.70
N TYR A 18 -22.99 15.49 -6.16
CA TYR A 18 -24.04 14.52 -6.48
C TYR A 18 -24.49 13.80 -5.21
N ASN A 19 -25.81 13.77 -5.01
CA ASN A 19 -26.51 13.21 -3.88
C ASN A 19 -26.34 11.69 -3.80
N ALA A 20 -26.02 11.19 -2.61
CA ALA A 20 -26.33 9.83 -2.20
C ALA A 20 -26.57 9.81 -0.69
N ASP A 21 -27.72 9.28 -0.32
CA ASP A 21 -28.36 9.32 0.98
C ASP A 21 -27.66 8.55 2.08
N ASN A 22 -27.92 9.01 3.29
CA ASN A 22 -27.57 8.48 4.59
C ASN A 22 -27.94 6.99 4.79
N SER A 23 -26.99 6.21 5.30
CA SER A 23 -27.29 5.12 6.21
C SER A 23 -26.17 4.95 7.23
N ASN A 24 -26.45 5.38 8.47
CA ASN A 24 -25.69 5.02 9.66
C ASN A 24 -26.02 3.57 10.02
N SER A 25 -25.04 2.67 10.05
CA SER A 25 -25.16 1.43 10.80
C SER A 25 -23.82 1.00 11.39
N ARG A 26 -23.84 0.81 12.70
CA ARG A 26 -22.76 0.24 13.52
C ARG A 26 -22.53 -1.22 13.12
N CYS A 27 -21.28 -1.67 13.06
CA CYS A 27 -20.94 -3.09 13.07
C CYS A 27 -21.46 -3.74 14.34
N MET A 28 -22.50 -4.57 14.24
CA MET A 28 -22.89 -5.56 15.24
C MET A 28 -22.65 -6.94 14.64
N GLU A 29 -22.01 -7.80 15.42
CA GLU A 29 -21.84 -9.21 15.10
C GLU A 29 -23.21 -9.89 14.95
N THR A 30 -23.43 -10.53 13.82
CA THR A 30 -24.46 -11.56 13.68
C THR A 30 -23.89 -12.74 12.92
N GLN A 31 -23.74 -13.84 13.66
CA GLN A 31 -23.59 -15.18 13.10
C GLN A 31 -24.94 -15.61 12.51
N SER A 32 -24.94 -16.04 11.27
CA SER A 32 -26.01 -16.92 10.78
C SER A 32 -25.48 -17.86 9.69
N THR A 33 -25.54 -19.12 10.02
CA THR A 33 -25.38 -20.32 9.21
C THR A 33 -26.44 -20.40 8.12
N SER A 34 -26.03 -20.67 6.88
CA SER A 34 -26.89 -21.36 5.91
C SER A 34 -26.05 -22.16 4.92
N THR A 35 -26.07 -23.46 5.09
CA THR A 35 -25.70 -24.51 4.16
C THR A 35 -26.64 -24.47 2.93
N LEU A 36 -26.07 -24.39 1.74
CA LEU A 36 -26.70 -24.92 0.52
C LEU A 36 -25.65 -25.46 -0.45
N THR A 37 -25.78 -26.74 -0.65
CA THR A 37 -25.13 -27.60 -1.63
C THR A 37 -25.43 -27.13 -3.06
N GLN A 38 -24.38 -26.90 -3.86
CA GLN A 38 -24.47 -27.08 -5.32
C GLN A 38 -23.13 -27.56 -5.86
N SER A 39 -23.10 -28.86 -6.10
CA SER A 39 -22.08 -29.53 -6.90
C SER A 39 -22.40 -29.30 -8.41
N GLN A 40 -21.33 -29.26 -9.20
CA GLN A 40 -21.29 -29.39 -10.66
C GLN A 40 -21.64 -28.14 -11.49
N ALA A 41 -20.58 -27.36 -11.78
CA ALA A 41 -20.26 -26.82 -13.12
C ALA A 41 -18.83 -26.25 -13.14
N ILE A 42 -17.82 -27.09 -12.98
CA ILE A 42 -16.44 -26.70 -13.29
C ILE A 42 -16.21 -27.02 -14.76
N ALA A 43 -16.60 -26.11 -15.64
CA ALA A 43 -16.12 -26.03 -17.00
C ALA A 43 -15.33 -24.73 -17.13
N SER A 44 -14.02 -24.84 -17.19
CA SER A 44 -12.99 -23.95 -17.76
C SER A 44 -13.47 -22.55 -18.23
N GLN A 45 -13.80 -21.66 -17.33
CA GLN A 45 -13.60 -20.23 -17.53
C GLN A 45 -12.21 -19.92 -17.00
N SER A 46 -11.23 -19.69 -17.88
CA SER A 46 -9.98 -19.05 -17.49
C SER A 46 -10.37 -17.68 -16.92
N SER A 47 -10.46 -17.58 -15.60
CA SER A 47 -10.82 -16.34 -14.93
C SER A 47 -9.76 -15.30 -15.33
N LYS A 48 -10.18 -14.27 -16.05
CA LYS A 48 -9.31 -13.18 -16.47
C LYS A 48 -8.61 -12.65 -15.22
N GLN A 49 -7.29 -12.83 -15.15
CA GLN A 49 -6.51 -12.33 -14.02
C GLN A 49 -6.69 -10.81 -13.86
N VAL A 50 -6.76 -10.36 -12.61
CA VAL A 50 -6.89 -8.94 -12.27
C VAL A 50 -5.74 -8.10 -12.87
N ARG A 51 -6.03 -6.86 -13.20
CA ARG A 51 -5.02 -5.85 -13.57
C ARG A 51 -4.72 -4.96 -12.37
N ILE A 52 -3.46 -4.57 -12.25
CA ILE A 52 -2.93 -3.81 -11.13
C ILE A 52 -2.49 -2.43 -11.60
N ALA A 53 -2.84 -1.42 -10.84
CA ALA A 53 -2.32 -0.07 -10.95
C ALA A 53 -1.27 0.15 -9.84
N TYR A 54 0.00 0.27 -10.22
CA TYR A 54 1.10 0.52 -9.30
C TYR A 54 1.36 2.02 -9.17
N PHE A 55 1.48 2.50 -7.94
CA PHE A 55 2.00 3.82 -7.63
C PHE A 55 3.37 3.68 -6.98
N ILE A 56 4.41 4.23 -7.60
CA ILE A 56 5.80 4.03 -7.16
C ILE A 56 6.45 5.38 -6.87
N MET A 57 6.85 5.60 -5.62
CA MET A 57 7.56 6.81 -5.21
C MET A 57 9.07 6.61 -5.24
N VAL A 58 9.78 7.48 -5.96
CA VAL A 58 11.24 7.39 -6.13
C VAL A 58 11.89 8.71 -5.72
N HIS A 59 12.95 8.65 -4.90
CA HIS A 59 13.69 9.83 -4.46
C HIS A 59 15.22 9.63 -4.45
N HIS A 60 15.69 8.38 -4.60
CA HIS A 60 17.11 8.04 -4.65
C HIS A 60 17.31 6.65 -5.25
N LYS A 61 18.57 6.19 -5.42
CA LYS A 61 18.96 4.85 -5.88
C LYS A 61 18.30 4.40 -7.19
N PRO A 62 18.48 5.10 -8.30
CA PRO A 62 17.81 4.78 -9.57
C PRO A 62 18.08 3.36 -10.07
N THR A 63 19.25 2.79 -9.79
CA THR A 63 19.57 1.40 -10.17
C THR A 63 18.67 0.40 -9.47
N VAL A 64 18.45 0.56 -8.14
CA VAL A 64 17.57 -0.33 -7.35
C VAL A 64 16.13 -0.24 -7.85
N PHE A 65 15.67 0.99 -8.13
CA PHE A 65 14.35 1.21 -8.74
C PHE A 65 14.22 0.49 -10.09
N LYS A 66 15.20 0.62 -10.98
CA LYS A 66 15.17 -0.04 -12.30
C LYS A 66 15.11 -1.56 -12.18
N GLU A 67 15.90 -2.15 -11.29
CA GLU A 67 15.91 -3.59 -11.02
C GLU A 67 14.56 -4.08 -10.48
N MET A 68 13.98 -3.35 -9.53
CA MET A 68 12.64 -3.64 -9.00
C MET A 68 11.58 -3.51 -10.09
N PHE A 69 11.62 -2.41 -10.84
CA PHE A 69 10.64 -2.12 -11.88
C PHE A 69 10.63 -3.20 -12.98
N GLN A 70 11.79 -3.69 -13.42
CA GLN A 70 11.89 -4.77 -14.39
C GLN A 70 11.23 -6.06 -13.91
N LYS A 71 11.27 -6.34 -12.60
CA LYS A 71 10.65 -7.54 -12.01
C LYS A 71 9.12 -7.48 -11.98
N ILE A 72 8.53 -6.30 -11.89
CA ILE A 72 7.06 -6.14 -11.82
C ILE A 72 6.44 -5.70 -13.15
N TYR A 73 7.25 -5.25 -14.12
CA TYR A 73 6.73 -4.68 -15.35
C TYR A 73 6.11 -5.75 -16.27
N THR A 74 4.86 -5.49 -16.67
CA THR A 74 4.18 -6.16 -17.78
C THR A 74 3.34 -5.15 -18.56
N ARG A 75 3.09 -5.41 -19.85
CA ARG A 75 2.40 -4.45 -20.74
C ARG A 75 0.92 -4.26 -20.43
N ASP A 76 0.32 -5.16 -19.68
CA ASP A 76 -1.11 -5.17 -19.37
C ASP A 76 -1.45 -4.62 -17.98
N GLN A 77 -0.48 -4.06 -17.26
CA GLN A 77 -0.65 -3.37 -15.99
C GLN A 77 -0.51 -1.85 -16.18
N PHE A 78 -0.75 -1.07 -15.11
CA PHE A 78 -0.65 0.38 -15.10
C PHE A 78 0.41 0.83 -14.09
N TYR A 79 1.25 1.76 -14.45
CA TYR A 79 2.32 2.25 -13.59
C TYR A 79 2.32 3.76 -13.55
N LEU A 80 2.20 4.33 -12.35
CA LEU A 80 2.33 5.75 -12.10
C LEU A 80 3.54 5.98 -11.21
N ILE A 81 4.50 6.74 -11.71
CA ILE A 81 5.76 6.99 -11.03
C ILE A 81 5.75 8.44 -10.53
N HIS A 82 5.99 8.63 -9.23
CA HIS A 82 6.27 9.92 -8.63
C HIS A 82 7.77 10.02 -8.33
N ILE A 83 8.44 10.98 -8.95
CA ILE A 83 9.83 11.28 -8.64
C ILE A 83 9.82 12.51 -7.72
N ASP A 84 10.37 12.37 -6.50
CA ASP A 84 10.36 13.46 -5.51
C ASP A 84 11.06 14.70 -6.09
N ARG A 85 10.42 15.86 -5.97
CA ARG A 85 10.95 17.14 -6.49
C ARG A 85 12.31 17.52 -5.88
N LYS A 86 12.61 17.00 -4.68
CA LYS A 86 13.91 17.20 -4.00
C LYS A 86 15.02 16.28 -4.52
N ALA A 87 14.70 15.34 -5.40
CA ALA A 87 15.73 14.48 -6.01
C ALA A 87 16.67 15.33 -6.87
N LYS A 88 17.90 14.86 -7.03
CA LYS A 88 18.89 15.50 -7.91
C LYS A 88 18.41 15.50 -9.36
N ALA A 89 18.68 16.56 -10.10
CA ALA A 89 18.24 16.69 -11.48
C ALA A 89 18.71 15.52 -12.36
N GLU A 90 19.95 15.04 -12.17
CA GLU A 90 20.51 13.91 -12.92
C GLU A 90 19.73 12.61 -12.65
N LEU A 91 19.22 12.41 -11.42
CA LEU A 91 18.40 11.25 -11.08
C LEU A 91 17.03 11.36 -11.75
N ILE A 92 16.43 12.55 -11.77
CA ILE A 92 15.12 12.79 -12.41
C ILE A 92 15.23 12.48 -13.90
N GLU A 93 16.24 13.02 -14.57
CA GLU A 93 16.50 12.79 -15.98
C GLU A 93 16.77 11.31 -16.27
N GLU A 94 17.64 10.67 -15.48
CA GLU A 94 17.98 9.23 -15.63
C GLU A 94 16.74 8.35 -15.57
N ILE A 95 15.82 8.62 -14.63
CA ILE A 95 14.60 7.84 -14.48
C ILE A 95 13.63 8.15 -15.62
N GLN A 96 13.47 9.40 -16.01
CA GLN A 96 12.59 9.79 -17.11
C GLN A 96 13.01 9.16 -18.42
N VAL A 97 14.31 9.22 -18.76
CA VAL A 97 14.87 8.59 -19.95
C VAL A 97 14.64 7.07 -19.93
N TYR A 98 14.87 6.44 -18.78
CA TYR A 98 14.62 5.00 -18.63
C TYR A 98 13.16 4.62 -18.87
N LEU A 99 12.20 5.44 -18.39
CA LEU A 99 10.78 5.14 -18.46
C LEU A 99 10.14 5.36 -19.84
N ILE A 100 10.77 6.13 -20.75
CA ILE A 100 10.26 6.42 -22.11
C ILE A 100 9.94 5.14 -22.91
N GLN A 101 10.68 4.08 -22.71
CA GLN A 101 10.50 2.83 -23.45
C GLN A 101 9.26 2.02 -23.05
N PHE A 102 8.56 2.42 -21.97
CA PHE A 102 7.43 1.69 -21.43
C PHE A 102 6.10 2.42 -21.72
N PRO A 103 5.24 1.92 -22.63
CA PRO A 103 4.08 2.66 -23.12
C PRO A 103 2.94 2.83 -22.10
N ASN A 104 2.89 1.99 -21.07
CA ASN A 104 1.87 1.95 -20.01
C ASN A 104 2.38 2.54 -18.68
N VAL A 105 3.42 3.36 -18.75
CA VAL A 105 3.99 4.09 -17.62
C VAL A 105 3.66 5.58 -17.74
N TYR A 106 3.20 6.15 -16.63
CA TYR A 106 2.89 7.56 -16.49
C TYR A 106 3.78 8.17 -15.41
N ILE A 107 4.10 9.43 -15.53
CA ILE A 107 4.86 10.17 -14.54
C ILE A 107 3.92 11.21 -13.93
N LEU A 108 3.69 11.10 -12.62
CA LEU A 108 2.94 12.09 -11.87
C LEU A 108 3.79 13.35 -11.71
N GLU A 109 3.16 14.51 -11.81
CA GLU A 109 3.84 15.78 -11.55
C GLU A 109 4.51 15.73 -10.16
N SER A 110 5.79 16.09 -10.14
CA SER A 110 6.62 16.01 -8.94
C SER A 110 6.15 17.04 -7.91
N VAL A 111 5.73 16.55 -6.75
CA VAL A 111 5.43 17.36 -5.58
C VAL A 111 6.52 17.19 -4.52
N ASN A 112 6.63 18.18 -3.64
CA ASN A 112 7.55 18.10 -2.52
C ASN A 112 6.94 17.26 -1.41
N ILE A 113 7.49 16.07 -1.17
CA ILE A 113 7.05 15.18 -0.08
C ILE A 113 7.85 15.51 1.18
N VAL A 114 7.17 15.95 2.22
CA VAL A 114 7.78 16.19 3.54
C VAL A 114 7.63 14.94 4.40
N SER A 115 8.76 14.42 4.86
CA SER A 115 8.76 13.23 5.73
C SER A 115 7.97 13.51 7.01
N GLY A 116 6.95 12.71 7.26
CA GLY A 116 6.04 12.85 8.39
C GLY A 116 4.88 13.83 8.19
N GLY A 117 4.78 14.47 7.01
CA GLY A 117 3.70 15.38 6.66
C GLY A 117 2.57 14.73 5.89
N PHE A 118 1.50 15.50 5.66
CA PHE A 118 0.32 15.08 4.91
C PHE A 118 0.57 14.97 3.40
N SER A 119 1.61 15.64 2.89
CA SER A 119 1.98 15.60 1.48
C SER A 119 2.17 14.17 0.92
N MET A 120 2.53 13.21 1.76
CA MET A 120 2.60 11.79 1.39
C MET A 120 1.20 11.23 1.08
N ILE A 121 0.22 11.47 1.95
CA ILE A 121 -1.18 11.07 1.75
C ILE A 121 -1.76 11.75 0.52
N GLN A 122 -1.49 13.05 0.36
CA GLN A 122 -1.95 13.82 -0.79
C GLN A 122 -1.42 13.23 -2.11
N ALA A 123 -0.14 12.82 -2.13
CA ALA A 123 0.44 12.19 -3.31
C ALA A 123 -0.22 10.84 -3.63
N GLU A 124 -0.58 10.05 -2.61
CA GLU A 124 -1.29 8.76 -2.78
C GLU A 124 -2.74 8.97 -3.26
N LEU A 125 -3.48 9.94 -2.70
CA LEU A 125 -4.83 10.29 -3.16
C LEU A 125 -4.81 10.82 -4.59
N ASN A 126 -3.88 11.70 -4.93
CA ASN A 126 -3.70 12.22 -6.30
C ASN A 126 -3.35 11.10 -7.29
N ALA A 127 -2.54 10.12 -6.85
CA ALA A 127 -2.20 8.96 -7.67
C ALA A 127 -3.42 8.07 -7.93
N MET A 128 -4.26 7.83 -6.91
CA MET A 128 -5.51 7.09 -7.07
C MET A 128 -6.43 7.80 -8.05
N GLU A 129 -6.66 9.10 -7.87
CA GLU A 129 -7.49 9.91 -8.76
C GLU A 129 -6.98 9.89 -10.21
N TYR A 130 -5.67 10.08 -10.41
CA TYR A 130 -5.05 10.02 -11.73
C TYR A 130 -5.29 8.67 -12.41
N LEU A 131 -5.01 7.56 -11.72
CA LEU A 131 -5.16 6.21 -12.27
C LEU A 131 -6.64 5.85 -12.52
N LEU A 132 -7.57 6.35 -11.72
CA LEU A 132 -9.01 6.22 -11.96
C LEU A 132 -9.45 6.90 -13.26
N ASN A 133 -8.84 8.03 -13.58
CA ASN A 133 -9.11 8.79 -14.83
C ASN A 133 -8.40 8.20 -16.05
N VAL A 134 -7.26 7.50 -15.86
CA VAL A 134 -6.50 6.88 -16.96
C VAL A 134 -7.21 5.67 -17.52
N SER A 135 -7.77 4.80 -16.66
CA SER A 135 -8.40 3.56 -17.10
C SER A 135 -9.41 3.01 -16.09
N ILE A 136 -10.45 2.37 -16.61
CA ILE A 136 -11.42 1.59 -15.82
C ILE A 136 -11.01 0.12 -15.68
N GLU A 137 -9.92 -0.31 -16.30
CA GLU A 137 -9.61 -1.73 -16.49
C GLU A 137 -8.79 -2.37 -15.35
N TRP A 138 -8.24 -1.56 -14.42
CA TRP A 138 -7.51 -2.10 -13.27
C TRP A 138 -8.46 -2.34 -12.08
N GLU A 139 -8.19 -3.37 -11.31
CA GLU A 139 -8.98 -3.76 -10.14
C GLU A 139 -8.28 -3.50 -8.81
N TYR A 140 -6.94 -3.43 -8.79
CA TYR A 140 -6.17 -3.20 -7.57
C TYR A 140 -5.17 -2.06 -7.73
N PHE A 141 -5.05 -1.25 -6.69
CA PHE A 141 -4.02 -0.24 -6.50
C PHE A 141 -3.00 -0.74 -5.47
N ILE A 142 -1.70 -0.62 -5.80
CA ILE A 142 -0.59 -1.01 -4.92
C ILE A 142 0.40 0.15 -4.86
N ASN A 143 0.69 0.66 -3.63
CA ASN A 143 1.78 1.61 -3.46
C ASN A 143 3.12 0.91 -3.22
N LEU A 144 4.18 1.40 -3.83
CA LEU A 144 5.57 0.94 -3.69
C LEU A 144 6.51 2.12 -3.55
N SER A 145 7.73 1.86 -3.10
CA SER A 145 8.85 2.79 -3.22
C SER A 145 9.93 2.22 -4.12
N GLY A 146 10.86 3.05 -4.58
CA GLY A 146 12.01 2.61 -5.37
C GLY A 146 12.99 1.67 -4.64
N GLU A 147 12.76 1.36 -3.36
CA GLU A 147 13.56 0.43 -2.54
C GLU A 147 12.79 -0.84 -2.14
N ASP A 148 11.57 -1.01 -2.63
CA ASP A 148 10.84 -2.27 -2.48
C ASP A 148 11.35 -3.30 -3.49
N SER A 149 11.15 -4.59 -3.23
CA SER A 149 11.36 -5.66 -4.20
C SER A 149 10.21 -6.66 -4.13
N PRO A 150 9.71 -7.14 -5.28
CA PRO A 150 8.76 -8.23 -5.27
C PRO A 150 9.45 -9.51 -4.77
N LEU A 151 8.75 -10.25 -3.92
CA LEU A 151 9.13 -11.60 -3.47
C LEU A 151 8.58 -12.67 -4.42
N LYS A 152 7.59 -12.30 -5.22
CA LYS A 152 6.88 -13.18 -6.14
C LYS A 152 6.76 -12.54 -7.53
N SER A 153 6.70 -13.38 -8.55
CA SER A 153 6.51 -12.93 -9.93
C SER A 153 5.16 -12.23 -10.10
N GLN A 154 5.06 -11.37 -11.12
CA GLN A 154 3.84 -10.64 -11.42
C GLN A 154 2.63 -11.57 -11.61
N ASN A 155 2.82 -12.75 -12.21
CA ASN A 155 1.74 -13.72 -12.39
C ASN A 155 1.21 -14.25 -11.05
N ILE A 156 2.10 -14.55 -10.11
CA ILE A 156 1.73 -15.04 -8.78
C ILE A 156 1.02 -13.94 -7.97
N ILE A 157 1.50 -12.71 -8.03
CA ILE A 157 0.85 -11.55 -7.40
C ILE A 157 -0.58 -11.38 -7.96
N ARG A 158 -0.75 -11.43 -9.27
CA ARG A 158 -2.07 -11.32 -9.93
C ARG A 158 -2.98 -12.47 -9.54
N GLN A 159 -2.48 -13.70 -9.52
CA GLN A 159 -3.24 -14.87 -9.11
C GLN A 159 -3.72 -14.74 -7.66
N PHE A 160 -2.84 -14.31 -6.75
CA PHE A 160 -3.19 -14.05 -5.36
C PHE A 160 -4.34 -13.04 -5.25
N LEU A 161 -4.25 -11.90 -5.95
CA LEU A 161 -5.28 -10.88 -5.93
C LEU A 161 -6.58 -11.33 -6.61
N THR A 162 -6.50 -12.14 -7.66
CA THR A 162 -7.66 -12.74 -8.31
C THR A 162 -8.42 -13.67 -7.35
N ASN A 163 -7.69 -14.48 -6.59
CA ASN A 163 -8.27 -15.38 -5.59
C ASN A 163 -8.84 -14.63 -4.36
N ASN A 164 -8.38 -13.39 -4.13
CA ASN A 164 -8.83 -12.52 -3.04
C ASN A 164 -9.62 -11.30 -3.56
N LYS A 165 -10.33 -11.45 -4.66
CA LYS A 165 -11.07 -10.33 -5.28
C LYS A 165 -12.03 -9.66 -4.30
N GLY A 166 -12.00 -8.33 -4.27
CA GLY A 166 -12.83 -7.50 -3.38
C GLY A 166 -12.24 -7.29 -1.97
N ARG A 167 -11.10 -7.88 -1.63
CA ARG A 167 -10.44 -7.66 -0.34
C ARG A 167 -9.38 -6.56 -0.45
N ASN A 168 -9.30 -5.73 0.58
CA ASN A 168 -8.21 -4.78 0.80
C ASN A 168 -7.18 -5.37 1.76
N PHE A 169 -5.90 -5.06 1.56
CA PHE A 169 -4.82 -5.49 2.45
C PHE A 169 -4.17 -4.27 3.07
N LEU A 170 -4.30 -4.12 4.39
CA LEU A 170 -3.84 -2.98 5.16
C LEU A 170 -3.58 -3.42 6.59
N PHE A 171 -2.35 -3.24 7.07
CA PHE A 171 -2.02 -3.56 8.44
C PHE A 171 -2.48 -2.46 9.39
N TYR A 172 -3.18 -2.84 10.49
CA TYR A 172 -3.74 -1.89 11.45
C TYR A 172 -3.85 -2.45 12.87
N TYR A 173 -3.81 -1.52 13.83
CA TYR A 173 -4.17 -1.73 15.22
C TYR A 173 -5.09 -0.61 15.69
N ASP A 174 -5.94 -0.87 16.69
CA ASP A 174 -6.54 0.19 17.50
C ASP A 174 -5.41 0.97 18.20
N GLN A 175 -5.29 2.26 17.87
CA GLN A 175 -4.17 3.08 18.32
C GLN A 175 -4.20 3.32 19.84
N LYS A 176 -5.41 3.40 20.43
CA LYS A 176 -5.56 3.65 21.88
C LYS A 176 -5.07 2.47 22.70
N PHE A 177 -5.29 1.24 22.21
CA PHE A 177 -4.91 0.02 22.94
C PHE A 177 -3.49 -0.40 22.67
N HIS A 178 -3.05 -0.40 21.41
CA HIS A 178 -1.77 -0.99 21.03
C HIS A 178 -0.62 0.00 20.97
N ARG A 179 -0.92 1.28 20.69
CA ARG A 179 0.10 2.32 20.54
C ARG A 179 -0.32 3.65 21.16
N PRO A 180 -0.73 3.65 22.45
CA PRO A 180 -1.12 4.88 23.15
C PRO A 180 0.00 5.95 23.18
N ASP A 181 1.25 5.53 23.13
CA ASP A 181 2.44 6.38 23.00
C ASP A 181 2.43 7.26 21.74
N THR A 182 1.70 6.84 20.70
CA THR A 182 1.63 7.55 19.41
C THR A 182 0.43 8.49 19.29
N LEU A 183 -0.52 8.50 20.24
CA LEU A 183 -1.71 9.36 20.21
C LEU A 183 -1.38 10.85 20.09
N GLN A 184 -0.26 11.28 20.66
CA GLN A 184 0.23 12.66 20.50
C GLN A 184 0.45 13.06 19.04
N ARG A 185 0.68 12.13 18.11
CA ARG A 185 0.85 12.42 16.67
C ARG A 185 -0.42 12.96 16.03
N ILE A 186 -1.58 12.55 16.53
CA ILE A 186 -2.89 12.99 16.04
C ILE A 186 -3.58 14.01 16.95
N GLN A 187 -3.18 14.09 18.24
CA GLN A 187 -3.76 15.02 19.22
C GLN A 187 -3.02 16.36 19.30
N ASN A 188 -1.74 16.42 18.96
CA ASN A 188 -1.01 17.67 18.86
C ASN A 188 -1.21 18.28 17.47
N HIS A 189 -1.09 19.61 17.40
CA HIS A 189 -1.13 20.31 16.13
C HIS A 189 0.25 20.37 15.51
N PHE A 190 0.35 19.91 14.27
CA PHE A 190 1.57 19.95 13.45
C PHE A 190 1.32 20.78 12.20
N THR A 191 2.34 21.51 11.75
CA THR A 191 2.31 22.27 10.50
C THR A 191 3.39 21.74 9.57
N GLU A 192 3.01 21.32 8.40
CA GLU A 192 3.92 20.94 7.33
C GLU A 192 4.48 22.21 6.68
N LEU A 193 5.79 22.40 6.79
CA LEU A 193 6.55 23.47 6.12
C LEU A 193 7.27 22.87 4.91
N THR A 194 7.88 23.70 4.09
CA THR A 194 8.54 23.27 2.84
C THR A 194 9.55 22.14 3.02
N HIS A 195 10.22 22.04 4.17
CA HIS A 195 11.31 21.07 4.38
C HIS A 195 11.21 20.29 5.69
N LYS A 196 10.27 20.63 6.57
CA LYS A 196 10.16 20.02 7.89
C LYS A 196 8.75 20.12 8.45
N ILE A 197 8.50 19.34 9.48
CA ILE A 197 7.30 19.45 10.29
C ILE A 197 7.63 20.32 11.51
N SER A 198 6.77 21.31 11.78
CA SER A 198 6.79 22.10 13.01
C SER A 198 5.66 21.64 13.91
N SER A 199 5.94 21.46 15.20
CA SER A 199 4.91 21.18 16.21
C SER A 199 4.61 22.45 16.98
N SER A 200 3.33 22.69 17.29
CA SER A 200 2.89 23.68 18.27
C SER A 200 2.44 22.99 19.55
N ILE A 201 2.52 23.72 20.68
CA ILE A 201 2.14 23.19 22.01
C ILE A 201 0.60 23.02 22.12
N TYR A 202 -0.14 23.26 21.06
CA TYR A 202 -1.58 23.21 21.04
C TYR A 202 -2.07 21.77 20.87
N LYS A 203 -2.89 21.29 21.84
CA LYS A 203 -3.59 20.00 21.74
C LYS A 203 -4.96 20.18 21.11
N ARG A 204 -5.34 19.22 20.28
CA ARG A 204 -6.64 19.12 19.65
C ARG A 204 -7.40 17.91 20.18
N GLU A 205 -8.70 18.02 20.28
CA GLU A 205 -9.53 16.83 20.47
C GLU A 205 -9.55 16.02 19.17
N PHE A 206 -9.46 14.69 19.29
CA PHE A 206 -9.61 13.83 18.15
C PHE A 206 -11.09 13.80 17.71
N MET A 207 -11.31 13.52 16.44
CA MET A 207 -12.62 13.50 15.81
C MET A 207 -13.65 12.72 16.64
N LYS A 208 -14.77 13.37 16.97
CA LYS A 208 -15.82 12.79 17.82
C LYS A 208 -16.47 11.57 17.15
N GLY A 209 -16.61 10.49 17.90
CA GLY A 209 -17.20 9.24 17.40
C GLY A 209 -16.31 8.43 16.45
N VAL A 210 -15.04 8.81 16.30
CA VAL A 210 -14.05 8.10 15.46
C VAL A 210 -13.06 7.37 16.37
N THR A 211 -12.82 6.09 16.08
CA THR A 211 -11.74 5.32 16.69
C THR A 211 -10.50 5.49 15.87
N PRO A 212 -9.38 5.98 16.44
CA PRO A 212 -8.11 6.08 15.72
C PRO A 212 -7.46 4.71 15.54
N TYR A 213 -7.01 4.44 14.33
CA TYR A 213 -6.23 3.25 13.98
C TYR A 213 -4.85 3.65 13.48
N ILE A 214 -3.84 2.79 13.74
CA ILE A 214 -2.46 2.98 13.32
C ILE A 214 -1.90 1.68 12.74
N GLY A 215 -1.00 1.77 11.78
CA GLY A 215 -0.37 0.60 11.15
C GLY A 215 0.76 0.98 10.21
N GLY A 216 0.98 0.16 9.19
CA GLY A 216 1.96 0.44 8.13
C GLY A 216 1.44 1.42 7.09
N LYS A 217 2.36 2.03 6.34
CA LYS A 217 2.02 2.92 5.21
C LYS A 217 1.81 2.18 3.88
N TRP A 218 1.87 0.86 3.91
CA TRP A 218 1.75 0.02 2.72
C TRP A 218 0.34 -0.49 2.58
N LEU A 219 -0.17 -0.49 1.36
CA LEU A 219 -1.56 -0.81 1.10
C LEU A 219 -1.72 -1.51 -0.26
N ILE A 220 -2.73 -2.36 -0.33
CA ILE A 220 -3.26 -2.94 -1.55
C ILE A 220 -4.77 -2.72 -1.49
N PHE A 221 -5.29 -1.81 -2.31
CA PHE A 221 -6.70 -1.41 -2.28
C PHE A 221 -7.41 -1.81 -3.56
N THR A 222 -8.68 -2.17 -3.43
CA THR A 222 -9.55 -2.36 -4.59
C THR A 222 -9.83 -1.02 -5.27
N ARG A 223 -10.23 -1.07 -6.53
CA ARG A 223 -10.64 0.12 -7.28
C ARG A 223 -11.79 0.86 -6.58
N GLU A 224 -12.75 0.13 -6.03
CA GLU A 224 -13.90 0.68 -5.31
C GLU A 224 -13.45 1.47 -4.07
N THR A 225 -12.47 0.96 -3.35
CA THR A 225 -11.87 1.67 -2.21
C THR A 225 -11.19 2.96 -2.67
N CYS A 226 -10.46 2.94 -3.79
CA CYS A 226 -9.86 4.14 -4.34
C CYS A 226 -10.91 5.19 -4.77
N ILE A 227 -12.01 4.76 -5.40
CA ILE A 227 -13.14 5.64 -5.73
C ILE A 227 -13.72 6.27 -4.48
N PHE A 228 -13.94 5.49 -3.42
CA PHE A 228 -14.44 6.01 -2.15
C PHE A 228 -13.48 7.03 -1.54
N LEU A 229 -12.19 6.70 -1.44
CA LEU A 229 -11.17 7.56 -0.84
C LEU A 229 -11.00 8.90 -1.57
N THR A 230 -11.23 8.92 -2.88
CA THR A 230 -11.05 10.13 -3.69
C THR A 230 -12.31 10.98 -3.86
N ASN A 231 -13.51 10.43 -3.63
CA ASN A 231 -14.76 11.12 -3.95
C ASN A 231 -15.71 11.32 -2.76
N ASN A 232 -15.48 10.66 -1.62
CA ASN A 232 -16.42 10.71 -0.51
C ASN A 232 -16.18 11.94 0.38
N LYS A 233 -17.25 12.71 0.64
CA LYS A 233 -17.18 13.93 1.47
C LYS A 233 -16.66 13.66 2.89
N ARG A 234 -17.00 12.52 3.49
CA ARG A 234 -16.50 12.17 4.82
C ARG A 234 -14.98 11.97 4.84
N VAL A 235 -14.39 11.51 3.74
CA VAL A 235 -12.93 11.41 3.62
C VAL A 235 -12.28 12.79 3.65
N MET A 236 -12.91 13.81 3.03
CA MET A 236 -12.43 15.20 3.10
C MET A 236 -12.39 15.73 4.54
N ASP A 237 -13.39 15.39 5.39
CA ASP A 237 -13.36 15.76 6.81
C ASP A 237 -12.14 15.13 7.54
N PHE A 238 -11.76 13.91 7.17
CA PHE A 238 -10.53 13.28 7.67
C PHE A 238 -9.28 13.96 7.10
N GLU A 239 -9.26 14.31 5.81
CA GLU A 239 -8.13 15.04 5.20
C GLU A 239 -7.87 16.35 5.94
N ASP A 240 -8.91 17.16 6.18
CA ASP A 240 -8.82 18.43 6.91
C ASP A 240 -8.26 18.24 8.34
N TYR A 241 -8.69 17.20 9.04
CA TYR A 241 -8.13 16.90 10.36
C TYR A 241 -6.68 16.46 10.29
N TYR A 242 -6.37 15.50 9.39
CA TYR A 242 -5.05 14.87 9.28
C TYR A 242 -3.98 15.76 8.65
N LEU A 243 -4.37 16.83 7.95
CA LEU A 243 -3.45 17.87 7.44
C LEU A 243 -2.52 18.41 8.54
N HIS A 244 -2.99 18.40 9.77
CA HIS A 244 -2.27 18.93 10.93
C HIS A 244 -1.81 17.85 11.91
N THR A 245 -1.51 16.63 11.43
CA THR A 245 -0.99 15.52 12.24
C THR A 245 0.45 15.19 11.89
N PHE A 246 1.10 14.38 12.71
CA PHE A 246 2.44 13.88 12.45
C PHE A 246 2.41 12.41 12.04
N LEU A 247 3.17 12.07 10.99
CA LEU A 247 3.19 10.71 10.38
C LEU A 247 1.79 10.20 9.99
N PRO A 248 0.95 11.01 9.31
CA PRO A 248 -0.40 10.60 8.92
C PRO A 248 -0.42 9.36 8.05
N SER A 249 0.64 9.08 7.30
CA SER A 249 0.76 7.88 6.46
C SER A 249 0.68 6.55 7.21
N GLU A 250 0.83 6.58 8.54
CA GLU A 250 0.71 5.39 9.38
C GLU A 250 -0.68 5.24 10.03
N SER A 251 -1.60 6.21 9.84
CA SER A 251 -2.91 6.14 10.51
C SER A 251 -4.10 6.66 9.69
N PHE A 252 -3.90 7.46 8.67
CA PHE A 252 -5.00 8.05 7.89
C PHE A 252 -5.88 6.99 7.23
N PHE A 253 -5.34 6.16 6.37
CA PHE A 253 -6.13 5.14 5.65
C PHE A 253 -6.73 4.10 6.60
N GLN A 254 -5.98 3.70 7.64
CA GLN A 254 -6.47 2.81 8.68
C GLN A 254 -7.69 3.41 9.37
N THR A 255 -7.57 4.66 9.83
CA THR A 255 -8.66 5.32 10.55
C THR A 255 -9.88 5.56 9.66
N VAL A 256 -9.68 6.05 8.44
CA VAL A 256 -10.78 6.26 7.48
C VAL A 256 -11.54 4.96 7.23
N LEU A 257 -10.84 3.91 6.79
CA LEU A 257 -11.48 2.69 6.33
C LEU A 257 -12.10 1.88 7.48
N MET A 258 -11.44 1.83 8.64
CA MET A 258 -11.95 1.10 9.80
C MET A 258 -13.15 1.79 10.49
N ASN A 259 -13.44 3.05 10.16
CA ASN A 259 -14.65 3.76 10.62
C ASN A 259 -15.72 3.88 9.52
N THR A 260 -15.67 3.02 8.51
CA THR A 260 -16.63 2.94 7.40
C THR A 260 -17.02 1.49 7.11
N THR A 261 -17.97 1.26 6.21
CA THR A 261 -18.37 -0.09 5.75
C THR A 261 -17.24 -0.86 5.06
N PHE A 262 -16.15 -0.22 4.70
CA PHE A 262 -14.98 -0.88 4.14
C PHE A 262 -14.22 -1.74 5.17
N CYS A 263 -14.48 -1.60 6.48
CA CYS A 263 -13.86 -2.43 7.53
C CYS A 263 -14.09 -3.93 7.29
N ASP A 264 -15.23 -4.32 6.73
CA ASP A 264 -15.62 -5.73 6.51
C ASP A 264 -14.79 -6.44 5.42
N ILE A 265 -14.16 -5.67 4.54
CA ILE A 265 -13.35 -6.19 3.43
C ILE A 265 -11.84 -5.99 3.62
N ILE A 266 -11.42 -5.50 4.80
CA ILE A 266 -9.99 -5.32 5.10
C ILE A 266 -9.42 -6.59 5.72
N VAL A 267 -8.34 -7.08 5.12
CA VAL A 267 -7.46 -8.09 5.70
C VAL A 267 -6.35 -7.35 6.46
N ASN A 268 -6.19 -7.64 7.75
CA ASN A 268 -5.17 -7.02 8.61
C ASN A 268 -3.77 -7.59 8.30
N ASP A 269 -3.28 -7.29 7.12
CA ASP A 269 -1.97 -7.71 6.60
C ASP A 269 -1.66 -6.85 5.35
N ASP A 270 -0.53 -6.18 5.31
CA ASP A 270 -0.13 -5.34 4.17
C ASP A 270 0.69 -6.09 3.11
N LYS A 271 0.89 -7.39 3.29
CA LYS A 271 1.66 -8.27 2.41
C LYS A 271 3.12 -7.83 2.21
N ARG A 272 3.69 -7.14 3.21
CA ARG A 272 5.06 -6.64 3.21
C ARG A 272 5.91 -7.32 4.27
N ALA A 273 7.08 -7.80 3.85
CA ALA A 273 8.17 -8.10 4.76
C ALA A 273 9.07 -6.87 4.89
N ILE A 274 9.45 -6.51 6.11
CA ILE A 274 10.29 -5.34 6.39
C ILE A 274 11.62 -5.80 6.96
N ILE A 275 12.71 -5.37 6.34
CA ILE A 275 14.07 -5.57 6.85
C ILE A 275 14.39 -4.36 7.73
N GLU A 276 14.62 -4.58 9.02
CA GLU A 276 15.00 -3.53 9.94
C GLU A 276 16.45 -3.07 9.71
N ASN A 277 16.64 -1.77 9.61
CA ASN A 277 17.93 -1.17 9.25
C ASN A 277 19.06 -1.47 10.25
N THR A 278 18.75 -1.78 11.50
CA THR A 278 19.71 -2.01 12.59
C THR A 278 20.39 -3.37 12.52
N PHE A 279 19.85 -4.32 11.73
CA PHE A 279 20.26 -5.73 11.75
C PHE A 279 20.83 -6.28 10.44
N PHE A 280 21.08 -5.43 9.44
CA PHE A 280 21.55 -5.83 8.10
C PHE A 280 22.79 -6.73 8.05
N LYS A 281 23.57 -6.83 9.15
CA LYS A 281 24.85 -7.56 9.19
C LYS A 281 24.84 -8.74 10.15
N LYS A 282 23.74 -9.07 10.80
CA LYS A 282 23.68 -10.22 11.72
C LYS A 282 23.06 -11.42 11.02
N ASP A 283 23.86 -12.46 10.78
CA ASP A 283 23.41 -13.67 10.08
C ASP A 283 22.17 -14.29 10.76
N LEU A 284 22.14 -14.37 12.10
CA LEU A 284 20.98 -14.85 12.84
C LEU A 284 19.69 -14.09 12.54
N TYR A 285 19.76 -12.77 12.34
CA TYR A 285 18.58 -11.99 11.95
C TYR A 285 18.10 -12.36 10.55
N ILE A 286 19.03 -12.54 9.61
CA ILE A 286 18.71 -12.93 8.23
C ILE A 286 18.08 -14.33 8.20
N ASP A 287 18.60 -15.27 8.97
CA ASP A 287 18.04 -16.63 9.06
C ASP A 287 16.61 -16.62 9.63
N ASN A 288 16.35 -15.82 10.66
CA ASN A 288 15.01 -15.63 11.20
C ASN A 288 14.07 -14.94 10.20
N LEU A 289 14.55 -13.94 9.47
CA LEU A 289 13.78 -13.32 8.40
C LEU A 289 13.42 -14.32 7.30
N ILE A 290 14.38 -15.15 6.86
CA ILE A 290 14.13 -16.21 5.88
C ILE A 290 13.09 -17.22 6.41
N LYS A 291 13.14 -17.61 7.68
CA LYS A 291 12.10 -18.46 8.29
C LYS A 291 10.72 -17.78 8.21
N THR A 292 10.64 -16.51 8.58
CA THR A 292 9.40 -15.72 8.48
C THR A 292 8.88 -15.63 7.04
N LEU A 293 9.78 -15.48 6.06
CA LEU A 293 9.40 -15.47 4.64
C LEU A 293 8.91 -16.83 4.15
N LYS A 294 9.44 -17.93 4.68
CA LYS A 294 9.01 -19.31 4.35
C LYS A 294 7.61 -19.61 4.87
N SER A 295 7.30 -19.18 6.09
CA SER A 295 5.98 -19.38 6.71
C SER A 295 4.94 -18.34 6.33
N GLY A 296 5.34 -17.21 5.74
CA GLY A 296 4.46 -16.12 5.37
C GLY A 296 4.07 -16.10 3.89
N ASN A 297 3.00 -15.40 3.57
CA ASN A 297 2.53 -15.17 2.20
C ASN A 297 2.77 -13.73 1.74
N HIS A 298 3.96 -13.21 2.02
CA HIS A 298 4.36 -11.87 1.65
C HIS A 298 4.55 -11.73 0.12
N LEU A 299 4.07 -10.64 -0.44
CA LEU A 299 4.21 -10.33 -1.87
C LEU A 299 5.45 -9.48 -2.16
N PHE A 300 5.84 -8.64 -1.23
CA PHE A 300 6.94 -7.70 -1.39
C PHE A 300 7.83 -7.65 -0.14
N ILE A 301 9.06 -7.20 -0.31
CA ILE A 301 10.02 -6.99 0.77
C ILE A 301 10.64 -5.59 0.68
N ARG A 302 11.01 -5.05 1.81
CA ARG A 302 11.58 -3.73 1.96
C ARG A 302 12.61 -3.72 3.10
N LYS A 303 13.74 -3.06 3.06
CA LYS A 303 14.36 -2.38 1.91
C LYS A 303 15.42 -3.29 1.31
N ILE A 304 15.40 -3.44 0.00
CA ILE A 304 16.50 -4.09 -0.70
C ILE A 304 17.53 -3.02 -1.09
N SER A 305 18.81 -3.37 -1.00
CA SER A 305 19.93 -2.54 -1.39
C SER A 305 21.07 -3.39 -1.94
N ARG A 306 22.07 -2.77 -2.54
CA ARG A 306 23.29 -3.46 -3.00
C ARG A 306 24.08 -4.12 -1.87
N THR A 307 23.87 -3.68 -0.61
CA THR A 307 24.49 -4.24 0.59
C THR A 307 23.61 -5.27 1.29
N THR A 308 22.49 -5.68 0.67
CA THR A 308 21.62 -6.72 1.20
C THR A 308 22.38 -8.05 1.28
N ASN A 309 22.17 -8.79 2.36
CA ASN A 309 22.83 -10.08 2.59
C ASN A 309 22.59 -11.06 1.43
N GLN A 310 23.64 -11.77 1.00
CA GLN A 310 23.60 -12.64 -0.17
C GLN A 310 22.65 -13.83 0.03
N ASN A 311 22.59 -14.41 1.23
CA ASN A 311 21.70 -15.52 1.52
C ASN A 311 20.23 -15.12 1.34
N LEU A 312 19.85 -13.92 1.78
CA LEU A 312 18.51 -13.38 1.56
C LEU A 312 18.22 -13.16 0.07
N LEU A 313 19.18 -12.62 -0.68
CA LEU A 313 19.02 -12.43 -2.14
C LEU A 313 18.86 -13.77 -2.87
N ASN A 314 19.66 -14.77 -2.50
CA ASN A 314 19.56 -16.12 -3.05
C ASN A 314 18.18 -16.71 -2.75
N TYR A 315 17.71 -16.63 -1.49
CA TYR A 315 16.37 -17.08 -1.10
C TYR A 315 15.29 -16.41 -1.94
N ILE A 316 15.33 -15.07 -2.10
CA ILE A 316 14.37 -14.32 -2.90
C ILE A 316 14.34 -14.82 -4.34
N ASN A 317 15.52 -14.98 -4.96
CA ASN A 317 15.62 -15.39 -6.36
C ASN A 317 15.13 -16.84 -6.57
N GLU A 318 15.44 -17.76 -5.68
CA GLU A 318 15.00 -19.16 -5.73
C GLU A 318 13.48 -19.29 -5.57
N ASN A 319 12.86 -18.43 -4.75
CA ASN A 319 11.45 -18.51 -4.43
C ASN A 319 10.55 -17.56 -5.26
N TYR A 320 11.15 -16.75 -6.14
CA TYR A 320 10.43 -15.74 -6.90
C TYR A 320 9.34 -16.31 -7.81
N LEU A 321 9.58 -17.46 -8.41
CA LEU A 321 8.63 -18.13 -9.32
C LEU A 321 7.74 -19.17 -8.62
N LEU A 322 8.01 -19.47 -7.35
CA LEU A 322 7.23 -20.45 -6.61
C LEU A 322 5.90 -19.84 -6.12
N PRO A 323 4.79 -20.62 -6.12
CA PRO A 323 3.52 -20.16 -5.58
C PRO A 323 3.65 -19.72 -4.12
N LEU A 324 2.66 -18.99 -3.63
CA LEU A 324 2.52 -18.72 -2.21
C LEU A 324 2.14 -20.02 -1.49
N PRO A 325 2.63 -20.25 -0.25
CA PRO A 325 2.19 -21.39 0.54
C PRO A 325 0.68 -21.28 0.83
N GLU A 326 -0.01 -22.41 0.82
CA GLU A 326 -1.42 -22.47 1.21
C GLU A 326 -1.55 -22.21 2.72
N ILE A 327 -2.60 -21.50 3.11
CA ILE A 327 -2.81 -21.12 4.54
C ILE A 327 -2.91 -22.38 5.42
N ASP A 328 -3.52 -23.44 4.91
CA ASP A 328 -3.65 -24.73 5.64
C ASP A 328 -2.30 -25.44 5.86
N GLU A 329 -1.32 -25.27 4.98
CA GLU A 329 0.04 -25.77 5.18
C GLU A 329 0.78 -24.98 6.26
N ILE A 330 0.62 -23.66 6.28
CA ILE A 330 1.22 -22.78 7.27
C ILE A 330 0.72 -23.13 8.67
N GLU A 331 -0.58 -23.33 8.84
CA GLU A 331 -1.15 -23.74 10.13
C GLU A 331 -0.69 -25.13 10.59
N ARG A 332 -0.50 -26.06 9.65
CA ARG A 332 0.02 -27.40 9.96
C ARG A 332 1.49 -27.37 10.37
N GLU A 333 2.32 -26.53 9.72
CA GLU A 333 3.73 -26.37 10.10
C GLU A 333 3.89 -25.66 11.44
N LEU A 334 3.11 -24.62 11.72
CA LEU A 334 3.11 -23.97 13.03
C LEU A 334 2.73 -24.93 14.14
N LYS A 335 1.68 -25.76 13.96
CA LYS A 335 1.27 -26.80 14.92
C LYS A 335 2.28 -27.94 15.06
N ARG A 336 3.15 -28.19 14.07
CA ARG A 336 4.25 -29.17 14.17
C ARG A 336 5.42 -28.63 14.98
N ASN A 337 5.76 -27.35 14.78
CA ASN A 337 6.87 -26.73 15.49
C ASN A 337 6.58 -26.54 16.97
N ASP A 338 5.34 -26.18 17.35
CA ASP A 338 4.90 -26.09 18.75
C ASP A 338 4.90 -27.43 19.48
N ARG A 339 4.93 -28.58 18.76
CA ARG A 339 5.02 -29.93 19.33
C ARG A 339 6.45 -30.45 19.45
N GLN A 340 7.43 -29.78 18.85
CA GLN A 340 8.85 -30.16 18.96
C GLN A 340 9.59 -29.39 20.05
N ASP A 341 9.00 -28.28 20.52
CA ASP A 341 9.56 -27.46 21.60
C ASP A 341 8.94 -27.73 22.98
N ASN A 342 8.09 -28.76 23.09
CA ASN A 342 7.57 -29.31 24.32
C ASN A 342 8.07 -30.76 24.49
#